data_c8bcec9131ec31667e69f7248d184f19
#
_entry.id   c8bcec9131ec31667e69f7248d184f19
#
_cell.length_a   1.000
_cell.length_b   1.000
_cell.length_c   1.000
_cell.angle_alpha   90.00
_cell.angle_beta   90.00
_cell.angle_gamma   90.00
#
_symmetry.space_group_name_H-M   'P 1'
#
loop_
_entity.id
_entity.type
_entity.pdbx_description
1 polymer ?
#
loop_
_entity_poly.entity_id
_entity_poly.type
_entity_poly.pdbx_seq_one_letter_code
_entity_poly.pdbx_strand_id
1 'polypeptide(L)'
;MKEKRNTTHPVSWVPSLYFAEALPYMAVMTLSTIMYTNLGLTNTELALYTSWLYLPWVIKPIWSPLVDSLKTKRWWILIMQVLIGASLAGVALTLQTELWLKLSLAFFWPMAFSSATHDIAADGFYILGLTDKEQAFYVGWRSTFYRIGTIFCQGGLVVLAGMLQKEHNTALAWCMT
;
A
#
# COMPACT_ATOMS: atom_id res chain seq x y z
N MET A 1 -2.30 4.95 -28.42
CA MET A 1 -2.06 3.50 -28.63
C MET A 1 -3.19 2.74 -27.95
N LYS A 2 -4.10 2.12 -28.70
CA LYS A 2 -5.20 1.33 -28.09
C LYS A 2 -4.58 0.10 -27.41
N GLU A 3 -4.54 0.08 -26.09
CA GLU A 3 -4.16 -1.09 -25.33
C GLU A 3 -5.12 -2.23 -25.71
N LYS A 4 -4.58 -3.38 -26.08
CA LYS A 4 -5.37 -4.55 -26.48
C LYS A 4 -6.35 -4.87 -25.36
N ARG A 5 -7.66 -4.83 -25.65
CA ARG A 5 -8.74 -5.15 -24.71
C ARG A 5 -8.38 -6.44 -23.97
N ASN A 6 -8.32 -6.36 -22.67
CA ASN A 6 -7.94 -7.50 -21.84
C ASN A 6 -9.02 -8.58 -21.98
N THR A 7 -8.64 -9.76 -22.44
CA THR A 7 -9.57 -10.89 -22.64
C THR A 7 -9.98 -11.56 -21.33
N THR A 8 -9.41 -11.16 -20.20
CA THR A 8 -9.78 -11.68 -18.89
C THR A 8 -11.02 -10.97 -18.36
N HIS A 9 -11.95 -11.74 -17.81
CA HIS A 9 -13.17 -11.19 -17.21
C HIS A 9 -12.84 -10.21 -16.08
N PRO A 10 -13.50 -9.02 -16.05
CA PRO A 10 -13.21 -8.00 -15.02
C PRO A 10 -13.39 -8.51 -13.58
N VAL A 11 -14.28 -9.45 -13.35
CA VAL A 11 -14.50 -10.10 -12.03
C VAL A 11 -13.23 -10.74 -11.47
N SER A 12 -12.28 -11.17 -12.31
CA SER A 12 -11.08 -11.85 -11.83
C SER A 12 -9.99 -10.89 -11.37
N TRP A 13 -9.92 -9.67 -11.91
CA TRP A 13 -8.82 -8.76 -11.62
C TRP A 13 -9.23 -7.51 -10.84
N VAL A 14 -10.47 -7.01 -10.98
CA VAL A 14 -10.94 -5.83 -10.24
C VAL A 14 -10.85 -6.06 -8.73
N PRO A 15 -11.39 -7.16 -8.17
CA PRO A 15 -11.32 -7.42 -6.74
C PRO A 15 -9.89 -7.50 -6.21
N SER A 16 -9.03 -8.27 -6.85
CA SER A 16 -7.65 -8.48 -6.41
C SER A 16 -6.81 -7.21 -6.53
N LEU A 17 -7.02 -6.40 -7.57
CA LEU A 17 -6.30 -5.16 -7.80
C LEU A 17 -6.59 -4.15 -6.68
N TYR A 18 -7.86 -3.91 -6.36
CA TYR A 18 -8.24 -2.93 -5.34
C TYR A 18 -8.04 -3.43 -3.90
N PHE A 19 -8.12 -4.73 -3.67
CA PHE A 19 -7.64 -5.31 -2.42
C PHE A 19 -6.14 -5.06 -2.22
N ALA A 20 -5.31 -5.37 -3.23
CA ALA A 20 -3.86 -5.15 -3.19
C ALA A 20 -3.48 -3.67 -3.08
N GLU A 21 -4.28 -2.74 -3.64
CA GLU A 21 -4.08 -1.30 -3.53
C GLU A 21 -4.26 -0.78 -2.10
N ALA A 22 -5.21 -1.34 -1.36
CA ALA A 22 -5.48 -0.93 0.02
C ALA A 22 -4.33 -1.29 0.97
N LEU A 23 -3.64 -2.41 0.76
CA LEU A 23 -2.64 -2.93 1.69
C LEU A 23 -1.47 -1.96 1.95
N PRO A 24 -0.73 -1.47 0.94
CA PRO A 24 0.41 -0.60 1.20
C PRO A 24 0.00 0.77 1.74
N TYR A 25 -1.15 1.30 1.32
CA TYR A 25 -1.70 2.53 1.88
C TYR A 25 -1.95 2.38 3.38
N MET A 26 -2.60 1.30 3.79
CA MET A 26 -2.88 1.03 5.20
C MET A 26 -1.61 0.71 6.00
N ALA A 27 -0.64 0.03 5.38
CA ALA A 27 0.66 -0.21 6.01
C ALA A 27 1.38 1.09 6.35
N VAL A 28 1.41 2.05 5.41
CA VAL A 28 2.05 3.34 5.61
C VAL A 28 1.28 4.22 6.59
N MET A 29 -0.05 4.29 6.48
CA MET A 29 -0.86 5.25 7.25
C MET A 29 -1.24 4.76 8.64
N THR A 30 -1.61 3.50 8.77
CA THR A 30 -2.19 2.98 10.02
C THR A 30 -1.23 2.03 10.72
N LEU A 31 -0.71 1.01 10.02
CA LEU A 31 0.16 0.02 10.67
C LEU A 31 1.46 0.66 11.16
N SER A 32 2.08 1.57 10.39
CA SER A 32 3.27 2.29 10.84
C SER A 32 3.03 3.05 12.13
N THR A 33 1.90 3.74 12.25
CA THR A 33 1.54 4.51 13.45
C THR A 33 1.34 3.61 14.66
N ILE A 34 0.59 2.50 14.50
CA ILE A 34 0.35 1.55 15.59
C ILE A 34 1.65 0.86 15.99
N MET A 35 2.46 0.43 15.03
CA MET A 35 3.76 -0.19 15.24
C MET A 35 4.70 0.73 16.02
N TYR A 36 4.85 1.98 15.59
CA TYR A 36 5.71 2.95 16.26
C TYR A 36 5.22 3.30 17.66
N THR A 37 3.90 3.38 17.88
CA THR A 37 3.33 3.55 19.23
C THR A 37 3.71 2.37 20.14
N ASN A 38 3.60 1.14 19.64
CA ASN A 38 3.95 -0.07 20.40
C ASN A 38 5.46 -0.19 20.66
N LEU A 39 6.29 0.42 19.80
CA LEU A 39 7.75 0.51 19.99
C LEU A 39 8.16 1.68 20.89
N GLY A 40 7.21 2.45 21.43
CA GLY A 40 7.43 3.43 22.48
C GLY A 40 7.60 4.88 22.02
N LEU A 41 7.28 5.22 20.76
CA LEU A 41 7.26 6.62 20.31
C LEU A 41 6.11 7.40 20.98
N THR A 42 6.40 8.63 21.36
CA THR A 42 5.40 9.59 21.84
C THR A 42 4.51 10.08 20.70
N ASN A 43 3.30 10.57 21.03
CA ASN A 43 2.37 11.11 20.03
C ASN A 43 2.96 12.28 19.23
N THR A 44 3.83 13.07 19.84
CA THR A 44 4.50 14.19 19.17
C THR A 44 5.50 13.70 18.11
N GLU A 45 6.31 12.71 18.45
CA GLU A 45 7.26 12.08 17.54
C GLU A 45 6.53 11.37 16.39
N LEU A 46 5.45 10.63 16.70
CA LEU A 46 4.60 10.00 15.71
C LEU A 46 4.09 11.02 14.68
N ALA A 47 3.48 12.11 15.17
CA ALA A 47 2.97 13.15 14.28
C ALA A 47 4.08 13.74 13.40
N LEU A 48 5.27 13.94 13.96
CA LEU A 48 6.40 14.54 13.24
C LEU A 48 6.95 13.61 12.14
N TYR A 49 7.07 12.32 12.40
CA TYR A 49 7.67 11.37 11.46
C TYR A 49 6.66 10.80 10.45
N THR A 50 5.42 10.55 10.86
CA THR A 50 4.43 9.89 9.99
C THR A 50 3.65 10.86 9.10
N SER A 51 3.49 12.13 9.49
CA SER A 51 2.76 13.13 8.70
C SER A 51 3.34 13.32 7.29
N TRP A 52 4.67 13.26 7.17
CA TRP A 52 5.35 13.41 5.90
C TRP A 52 5.13 12.23 4.95
N LEU A 53 4.84 11.04 5.48
CA LEU A 53 4.59 9.85 4.67
C LEU A 53 3.31 9.98 3.81
N TYR A 54 2.41 10.91 4.14
CA TYR A 54 1.23 11.20 3.34
C TYR A 54 1.53 12.04 2.08
N LEU A 55 2.67 12.72 2.06
CA LEU A 55 3.05 13.65 1.00
C LEU A 55 2.98 13.04 -0.42
N PRO A 56 3.40 11.78 -0.70
CA PRO A 56 3.28 11.21 -2.02
C PRO A 56 1.85 11.23 -2.60
N TRP A 57 0.82 10.99 -1.78
CA TRP A 57 -0.57 11.04 -2.26
C TRP A 57 -1.05 12.45 -2.55
N VAL A 58 -0.54 13.45 -1.84
CA VAL A 58 -0.88 14.87 -2.06
C VAL A 58 -0.28 15.37 -3.37
N ILE A 59 0.99 15.05 -3.62
CA ILE A 59 1.73 15.53 -4.81
C ILE A 59 1.62 14.59 -6.01
N LYS A 60 0.89 13.47 -5.90
CA LYS A 60 0.67 12.47 -6.96
C LYS A 60 0.25 13.07 -8.33
N PRO A 61 -0.55 14.18 -8.44
CA PRO A 61 -0.85 14.80 -9.73
C PRO A 61 0.38 15.28 -10.51
N ILE A 62 1.50 15.56 -9.84
CA ILE A 62 2.72 16.08 -10.49
C ILE A 62 3.34 15.02 -11.41
N TRP A 63 3.36 13.74 -11.01
CA TRP A 63 3.95 12.67 -11.83
C TRP A 63 2.91 11.73 -12.49
N SER A 64 1.62 11.91 -12.22
CA SER A 64 0.57 11.15 -12.89
C SER A 64 0.70 11.18 -14.42
N PRO A 65 0.94 12.35 -15.09
CA PRO A 65 1.12 12.38 -16.52
C PRO A 65 2.33 11.55 -17.02
N LEU A 66 3.37 11.42 -16.19
CA LEU A 66 4.52 10.59 -16.50
C LEU A 66 4.16 9.10 -16.51
N VAL A 67 3.39 8.65 -15.51
CA VAL A 67 2.87 7.28 -15.42
C VAL A 67 1.89 6.98 -16.56
N ASP A 68 1.17 7.99 -17.03
CA ASP A 68 0.23 7.87 -18.14
C ASP A 68 0.93 7.79 -19.52
N SER A 69 2.04 8.46 -19.68
CA SER A 69 2.78 8.54 -20.93
C SER A 69 3.85 7.46 -21.12
N LEU A 70 4.41 6.94 -20.01
CA LEU A 70 5.50 5.97 -20.04
C LEU A 70 4.98 4.56 -19.74
N LYS A 71 5.33 3.61 -20.61
CA LYS A 71 5.02 2.17 -20.43
C LYS A 71 3.51 1.87 -20.30
N THR A 72 3.19 0.60 -20.10
CA THR A 72 1.81 0.14 -19.91
C THR A 72 1.41 0.22 -18.44
N LYS A 73 0.11 0.38 -18.16
CA LYS A 73 -0.42 0.38 -16.79
C LYS A 73 -0.08 -0.90 -16.03
N ARG A 74 -0.13 -2.06 -16.72
CA ARG A 74 0.27 -3.36 -16.16
C ARG A 74 1.72 -3.39 -15.69
N TRP A 75 2.62 -2.81 -16.47
CA TRP A 75 4.04 -2.73 -16.11
C TRP A 75 4.23 -1.94 -14.82
N TRP A 76 3.58 -0.77 -14.72
CA TRP A 76 3.63 0.04 -13.50
C TRP A 76 3.07 -0.70 -12.29
N ILE A 77 1.89 -1.35 -12.41
CA ILE A 77 1.29 -2.14 -11.33
C ILE A 77 2.27 -3.18 -10.81
N LEU A 78 2.86 -4.01 -11.69
CA LEU A 78 3.76 -5.08 -11.29
C LEU A 78 5.05 -4.57 -10.63
N ILE A 79 5.69 -3.56 -11.22
CA ILE A 79 6.93 -3.00 -10.65
C ILE A 79 6.65 -2.36 -9.28
N MET A 80 5.58 -1.60 -9.15
CA MET A 80 5.23 -0.99 -7.87
C MET A 80 4.90 -2.04 -6.80
N GLN A 81 4.23 -3.14 -7.15
CA GLN A 81 3.99 -4.24 -6.21
C GLN A 81 5.29 -4.90 -5.73
N VAL A 82 6.26 -5.10 -6.62
CA VAL A 82 7.59 -5.62 -6.24
C VAL A 82 8.31 -4.65 -5.29
N LEU A 83 8.29 -3.34 -5.60
CA LEU A 83 8.91 -2.32 -4.75
C LEU A 83 8.22 -2.22 -3.37
N ILE A 84 6.90 -2.32 -3.33
CA ILE A 84 6.13 -2.35 -2.08
C ILE A 84 6.53 -3.57 -1.25
N GLY A 85 6.57 -4.76 -1.85
CA GLY A 85 6.99 -5.98 -1.17
C GLY A 85 8.44 -5.91 -0.66
N ALA A 86 9.36 -5.39 -1.47
CA ALA A 86 10.76 -5.17 -1.05
C ALA A 86 10.86 -4.16 0.10
N SER A 87 10.06 -3.09 0.07
CA SER A 87 10.03 -2.10 1.14
C SER A 87 9.46 -2.67 2.45
N LEU A 88 8.39 -3.47 2.39
CA LEU A 88 7.86 -4.18 3.56
C LEU A 88 8.90 -5.12 4.17
N ALA A 89 9.58 -5.92 3.34
CA ALA A 89 10.67 -6.77 3.80
C ALA A 89 11.81 -5.95 4.44
N GLY A 90 12.16 -4.80 3.85
CA GLY A 90 13.13 -3.88 4.40
C GLY A 90 12.72 -3.33 5.77
N VAL A 91 11.46 -2.91 5.94
CA VAL A 91 10.92 -2.50 7.25
C VAL A 91 11.08 -3.64 8.26
N ALA A 92 10.61 -4.84 7.94
CA ALA A 92 10.68 -5.99 8.85
C ALA A 92 12.14 -6.26 9.31
N LEU A 93 13.09 -6.28 8.39
CA LEU A 93 14.51 -6.55 8.70
C LEU A 93 15.15 -5.46 9.57
N THR A 94 14.66 -4.23 9.50
CA THR A 94 15.25 -3.10 10.23
C THR A 94 14.73 -2.92 11.65
N LEU A 95 13.57 -3.47 11.99
CA LEU A 95 12.94 -3.28 13.30
C LEU A 95 13.75 -3.83 14.48
N GLN A 96 14.67 -4.75 14.24
CA GLN A 96 15.55 -5.34 15.28
C GLN A 96 16.89 -4.63 15.43
N THR A 97 17.14 -3.58 14.66
CA THR A 97 18.40 -2.82 14.70
C THR A 97 18.32 -1.65 15.67
N GLU A 98 19.47 -1.15 16.14
CA GLU A 98 19.51 0.04 16.99
C GLU A 98 18.98 1.30 16.29
N LEU A 99 19.09 1.37 14.97
CA LEU A 99 18.61 2.48 14.13
C LEU A 99 17.23 2.22 13.52
N TRP A 100 16.44 1.34 14.14
CA TRP A 100 15.16 0.86 13.62
C TRP A 100 14.23 1.98 13.11
N LEU A 101 14.12 3.10 13.83
CA LEU A 101 13.26 4.22 13.45
C LEU A 101 13.69 4.87 12.13
N LYS A 102 14.98 5.21 12.00
CA LYS A 102 15.51 5.88 10.80
C LYS A 102 15.45 4.95 9.59
N LEU A 103 15.80 3.69 9.78
CA LEU A 103 15.84 2.70 8.71
C LEU A 103 14.43 2.31 8.25
N SER A 104 13.51 2.07 9.18
CA SER A 104 12.12 1.76 8.81
C SER A 104 11.44 2.93 8.09
N LEU A 105 11.67 4.18 8.53
CA LEU A 105 11.20 5.37 7.80
C LEU A 105 11.80 5.45 6.40
N ALA A 106 13.09 5.13 6.24
CA ALA A 106 13.75 5.10 4.93
C ALA A 106 13.11 4.08 3.97
N PHE A 107 12.52 2.99 4.47
CA PHE A 107 11.76 2.03 3.67
C PHE A 107 10.28 2.40 3.50
N PHE A 108 9.66 3.08 4.47
CA PHE A 108 8.29 3.58 4.31
C PHE A 108 8.17 4.66 3.24
N TRP A 109 9.21 5.48 3.02
CA TRP A 109 9.20 6.49 1.95
C TRP A 109 9.05 5.89 0.55
N PRO A 110 9.92 4.99 0.08
CA PRO A 110 9.75 4.36 -1.24
C PRO A 110 8.46 3.53 -1.31
N MET A 111 8.00 2.93 -0.21
CA MET A 111 6.70 2.25 -0.16
C MET A 111 5.55 3.22 -0.40
N ALA A 112 5.56 4.40 0.22
CA ALA A 112 4.54 5.43 0.04
C ALA A 112 4.49 5.95 -1.41
N PHE A 113 5.65 6.24 -2.01
CA PHE A 113 5.73 6.62 -3.42
C PHE A 113 5.29 5.51 -4.37
N SER A 114 5.68 4.27 -4.10
CA SER A 114 5.27 3.10 -4.89
C SER A 114 3.78 2.85 -4.78
N SER A 115 3.19 3.00 -3.59
CA SER A 115 1.76 2.87 -3.36
C SER A 115 0.97 3.96 -4.11
N ALA A 116 1.38 5.23 -4.01
CA ALA A 116 0.74 6.32 -4.73
C ALA A 116 0.85 6.16 -6.26
N THR A 117 1.96 5.61 -6.76
CA THR A 117 2.15 5.33 -8.19
C THR A 117 1.34 4.11 -8.64
N HIS A 118 1.25 3.07 -7.81
CA HIS A 118 0.39 1.91 -8.03
C HIS A 118 -1.07 2.33 -8.18
N ASP A 119 -1.56 3.20 -7.30
CA ASP A 119 -2.89 3.77 -7.30
C ASP A 119 -3.22 4.50 -8.64
N ILE A 120 -2.30 5.35 -9.14
CA ILE A 120 -2.42 5.98 -10.47
C ILE A 120 -2.52 4.92 -11.58
N ALA A 121 -1.68 3.91 -11.52
CA ALA A 121 -1.63 2.87 -12.55
C ALA A 121 -2.87 1.95 -12.50
N ALA A 122 -3.35 1.62 -11.30
CA ALA A 122 -4.54 0.81 -11.08
C ALA A 122 -5.80 1.50 -11.58
N ASP A 123 -5.98 2.78 -11.24
CA ASP A 123 -7.09 3.60 -11.73
C ASP A 123 -7.05 3.77 -13.26
N GLY A 124 -5.87 4.05 -13.82
CA GLY A 124 -5.69 4.10 -15.27
C GLY A 124 -5.97 2.77 -15.95
N PHE A 125 -5.58 1.64 -15.34
CA PHE A 125 -5.88 0.31 -15.87
C PHE A 125 -7.38 0.00 -15.84
N TYR A 126 -8.07 0.40 -14.76
CA TYR A 126 -9.52 0.26 -14.63
C TYR A 126 -10.26 1.05 -15.71
N ILE A 127 -9.90 2.33 -15.93
CA ILE A 127 -10.56 3.20 -16.94
C ILE A 127 -10.28 2.68 -18.36
N LEU A 128 -9.06 2.28 -18.67
CA LEU A 128 -8.70 1.82 -20.03
C LEU A 128 -9.17 0.39 -20.33
N GLY A 129 -9.29 -0.44 -19.31
CA GLY A 129 -9.64 -1.86 -19.42
C GLY A 129 -11.14 -2.14 -19.50
N LEU A 130 -11.99 -1.19 -19.09
CA LEU A 130 -13.45 -1.36 -18.97
C LEU A 130 -14.20 -0.35 -19.81
N THR A 131 -15.35 -0.76 -20.34
CA THR A 131 -16.34 0.14 -20.94
C THR A 131 -17.08 0.94 -19.86
N ASP A 132 -17.70 2.08 -20.23
CA ASP A 132 -18.43 2.93 -19.28
C ASP A 132 -19.50 2.17 -18.49
N LYS A 133 -20.18 1.20 -19.13
CA LYS A 133 -21.17 0.33 -18.47
C LYS A 133 -20.54 -0.61 -17.47
N GLU A 134 -19.40 -1.19 -17.82
CA GLU A 134 -18.62 -2.05 -16.92
C GLU A 134 -18.06 -1.25 -15.75
N GLN A 135 -17.52 -0.05 -16.00
CA GLN A 135 -17.03 0.84 -14.93
C GLN A 135 -18.14 1.16 -13.93
N ALA A 136 -19.33 1.52 -14.41
CA ALA A 136 -20.49 1.80 -13.56
C ALA A 136 -20.92 0.56 -12.75
N PHE A 137 -20.84 -0.64 -13.32
CA PHE A 137 -21.16 -1.89 -12.61
C PHE A 137 -20.11 -2.24 -11.56
N TYR A 138 -18.81 -2.15 -11.91
CA TYR A 138 -17.72 -2.57 -11.04
C TYR A 138 -17.28 -1.53 -10.00
N VAL A 139 -17.82 -0.31 -10.02
CA VAL A 139 -17.47 0.72 -9.01
C VAL A 139 -17.78 0.28 -7.58
N GLY A 140 -18.89 -0.45 -7.38
CA GLY A 140 -19.24 -1.05 -6.08
C GLY A 140 -18.25 -2.13 -5.66
N TRP A 141 -17.84 -3.01 -6.57
CA TRP A 141 -16.83 -4.05 -6.32
C TRP A 141 -15.48 -3.44 -5.94
N ARG A 142 -15.03 -2.45 -6.69
CA ARG A 142 -13.83 -1.67 -6.37
C ARG A 142 -13.84 -1.19 -4.91
N SER A 143 -14.89 -0.46 -4.53
CA SER A 143 -15.03 0.11 -3.18
C SER A 143 -15.11 -0.97 -2.10
N THR A 144 -15.83 -2.07 -2.37
CA THR A 144 -15.99 -3.18 -1.43
C THR A 144 -14.66 -3.88 -1.17
N PHE A 145 -13.92 -4.25 -2.20
CA PHE A 145 -12.66 -4.98 -2.04
C PHE A 145 -11.55 -4.10 -1.47
N TYR A 146 -11.53 -2.80 -1.77
CA TYR A 146 -10.68 -1.84 -1.09
C TYR A 146 -10.97 -1.79 0.42
N ARG A 147 -12.25 -1.75 0.82
CA ARG A 147 -12.64 -1.80 2.23
C ARG A 147 -12.29 -3.12 2.91
N ILE A 148 -12.44 -4.24 2.22
CA ILE A 148 -12.03 -5.55 2.76
C ILE A 148 -10.51 -5.55 3.03
N GLY A 149 -9.70 -5.02 2.10
CA GLY A 149 -8.26 -4.83 2.31
C GLY A 149 -7.94 -3.94 3.51
N THR A 150 -8.67 -2.83 3.66
CA THR A 150 -8.55 -1.93 4.81
C THR A 150 -8.83 -2.65 6.13
N ILE A 151 -9.96 -3.37 6.23
CA ILE A 151 -10.36 -4.13 7.43
C ILE A 151 -9.34 -5.25 7.72
N PHE A 152 -8.84 -5.92 6.68
CA PHE A 152 -7.82 -6.95 6.84
C PHE A 152 -6.53 -6.37 7.46
N CYS A 153 -6.05 -5.23 6.96
CA CYS A 153 -4.86 -4.57 7.52
C CYS A 153 -5.10 -4.07 8.95
N GLN A 154 -6.15 -3.29 9.17
CA GLN A 154 -6.40 -2.65 10.47
C GLN A 154 -6.85 -3.65 11.55
N GLY A 155 -7.64 -4.65 11.18
CA GLY A 155 -8.12 -5.67 12.10
C GLY A 155 -7.21 -6.89 12.13
N GLY A 156 -7.07 -7.55 10.98
CA GLY A 156 -6.36 -8.84 10.89
C GLY A 156 -4.90 -8.76 11.31
N LEU A 157 -4.13 -7.86 10.68
CA LEU A 157 -2.68 -7.77 10.96
C LEU A 157 -2.40 -7.19 12.35
N VAL A 158 -3.18 -6.22 12.82
CA VAL A 158 -2.99 -5.65 14.16
C VAL A 158 -3.32 -6.68 15.25
N VAL A 159 -4.37 -7.47 15.07
CA VAL A 159 -4.70 -8.57 16.00
C VAL A 159 -3.60 -9.64 15.97
N LEU A 160 -3.08 -9.97 14.79
CA LEU A 160 -1.97 -10.92 14.66
C LEU A 160 -0.73 -10.40 15.39
N ALA A 161 -0.34 -9.14 15.18
CA ALA A 161 0.77 -8.51 15.91
C ALA A 161 0.56 -8.59 17.43
N GLY A 162 -0.66 -8.25 17.91
CA GLY A 162 -1.00 -8.32 19.34
C GLY A 162 -0.94 -9.73 19.92
N MET A 163 -1.28 -10.76 19.15
CA MET A 163 -1.14 -12.16 19.56
C MET A 163 0.34 -12.55 19.66
N LEU A 164 1.14 -12.20 18.64
CA LEU A 164 2.57 -12.51 18.61
C LEU A 164 3.37 -11.77 19.70
N GLN A 165 2.95 -10.59 20.11
CA GLN A 165 3.56 -9.83 21.22
C GLN A 165 3.43 -10.51 22.58
N LYS A 166 2.51 -11.48 22.75
CA LYS A 166 2.40 -12.27 23.98
C LYS A 166 3.50 -13.31 24.12
N GLU A 167 4.05 -13.77 23.01
CA GLU A 167 5.05 -14.84 22.95
C GLU A 167 6.45 -14.31 22.60
N HIS A 168 6.52 -13.14 21.95
CA HIS A 168 7.75 -12.55 21.42
C HIS A 168 7.87 -11.08 21.84
N ASN A 169 9.07 -10.52 21.69
CA ASN A 169 9.26 -9.09 21.89
C ASN A 169 8.53 -8.29 20.80
N THR A 170 8.19 -7.03 21.11
CA THR A 170 7.39 -6.16 20.24
C THR A 170 7.99 -6.04 18.83
N ALA A 171 9.30 -5.84 18.71
CA ALA A 171 9.95 -5.70 17.41
C ALA A 171 9.85 -6.97 16.55
N LEU A 172 10.07 -8.15 17.17
CA LEU A 172 9.97 -9.43 16.48
C LEU A 172 8.52 -9.75 16.05
N ALA A 173 7.54 -9.44 16.90
CA ALA A 173 6.14 -9.60 16.57
C ALA A 173 5.74 -8.81 15.32
N TRP A 174 6.17 -7.54 15.24
CA TRP A 174 5.92 -6.70 14.06
C TRP A 174 6.72 -7.12 12.82
N CYS A 175 7.91 -7.72 12.99
CA CYS A 175 8.64 -8.31 11.85
C CYS A 175 7.89 -9.50 11.22
N MET A 176 7.15 -10.28 12.03
CA MET A 176 6.42 -11.47 11.58
C MET A 176 5.02 -11.17 11.05
N THR A 177 4.52 -9.94 11.29
CA THR A 177 3.19 -9.49 10.86
C THR A 177 3.23 -8.85 9.49
#